data_7acaf5f77f71f45ca648c956dfd355c1
#
_entry.id   7acaf5f77f71f45ca648c956dfd355c1
#
_cell.length_a   1.000
_cell.length_b   1.000
_cell.length_c   1.000
_cell.angle_alpha   90.00
_cell.angle_beta   90.00
_cell.angle_gamma   90.00
#
_symmetry.space_group_name_H-M   'P 1'
#
loop_
_entity.id
_entity.type
_entity.pdbx_description
1 polymer ?
#
loop_
_entity_poly.entity_id
_entity_poly.type
_entity_poly.pdbx_seq_one_letter_code
_entity_poly.pdbx_strand_id
1 'polypeptide(L)'
;MNKEDNLKRTAYLKNIVVNMPEKPGTYQFYDNEKTIIYVGKAKNLKRRVSSYFHKEVDRFKTKVLVSKIHDISYSVVKTEEDALLIENQLIKQYKPKYNVLLKDGKTYPSICVTNEYFPRIFKTRTINKRFGTFYGPYSHIGSMYAILDIIKKVYKPRTCRFPITKEGIEQGKYKPCLEYHLHNCGAPCINKQSYEDYQDAIKQAREVLKGNTRDVQKLLKQEMEKYAEELRFEEAELCKQRYLALDNFAAKSEIVSHTITDVDVFTIV
;
A
#
# COMPACT_ATOMS: atom_id res chain seq x y z
N MET A 1 -7.36 37.71 21.55
CA MET A 1 -7.48 36.51 22.43
C MET A 1 -6.84 36.86 23.74
N ASN A 2 -7.64 36.86 24.84
CA ASN A 2 -7.19 37.24 26.17
C ASN A 2 -6.15 36.24 26.72
N LYS A 3 -5.27 36.69 27.62
CA LYS A 3 -4.20 35.87 28.21
C LYS A 3 -4.78 34.65 28.97
N GLU A 4 -5.98 34.83 29.53
CA GLU A 4 -6.74 33.81 30.24
C GLU A 4 -7.30 32.71 29.34
N ASP A 5 -7.82 33.07 28.15
CA ASP A 5 -8.32 32.10 27.15
C ASP A 5 -7.21 31.23 26.60
N ASN A 6 -6.01 31.81 26.47
CA ASN A 6 -4.84 31.09 26.00
C ASN A 6 -4.32 30.07 27.00
N LEU A 7 -4.42 30.40 28.32
CA LEU A 7 -4.07 29.48 29.40
C LEU A 7 -5.06 28.32 29.49
N LYS A 8 -6.37 28.58 29.39
CA LYS A 8 -7.42 27.54 29.39
C LYS A 8 -7.26 26.60 28.20
N ARG A 9 -7.04 27.14 26.98
CA ARG A 9 -6.78 26.36 25.79
C ARG A 9 -5.54 25.46 25.95
N THR A 10 -4.43 26.02 26.44
CA THR A 10 -3.20 25.27 26.66
C THR A 10 -3.37 24.14 27.65
N ALA A 11 -4.10 24.37 28.76
CA ALA A 11 -4.42 23.34 29.73
C ALA A 11 -5.29 22.23 29.14
N TYR A 12 -6.31 22.57 28.34
CA TYR A 12 -7.18 21.65 27.65
C TYR A 12 -6.39 20.75 26.70
N LEU A 13 -5.57 21.33 25.81
CA LEU A 13 -4.76 20.58 24.86
C LEU A 13 -3.74 19.66 25.54
N LYS A 14 -3.12 20.11 26.64
CA LYS A 14 -2.23 19.28 27.46
C LYS A 14 -2.94 18.08 28.05
N ASN A 15 -4.17 18.26 28.52
CA ASN A 15 -4.98 17.16 29.08
C ASN A 15 -5.26 16.10 28.01
N ILE A 16 -5.63 16.48 26.78
CA ILE A 16 -5.80 15.53 25.67
C ILE A 16 -4.51 14.76 25.42
N VAL A 17 -3.36 15.45 25.34
CA VAL A 17 -2.07 14.84 25.03
C VAL A 17 -1.61 13.85 26.11
N VAL A 18 -1.82 14.17 27.38
CA VAL A 18 -1.46 13.29 28.52
C VAL A 18 -2.24 11.98 28.47
N ASN A 19 -3.51 12.03 28.06
CA ASN A 19 -4.39 10.86 27.96
C ASN A 19 -4.28 10.10 26.61
N MET A 20 -3.42 10.54 25.68
CA MET A 20 -3.20 9.83 24.43
C MET A 20 -2.51 8.48 24.65
N PRO A 21 -2.90 7.44 23.89
CA PRO A 21 -2.26 6.13 23.95
C PRO A 21 -0.86 6.16 23.32
N GLU A 22 0.01 5.30 23.82
CA GLU A 22 1.36 5.07 23.27
C GLU A 22 1.34 4.02 22.15
N LYS A 23 0.42 4.17 21.21
CA LYS A 23 0.20 3.27 20.09
C LYS A 23 0.37 4.00 18.76
N PRO A 24 0.58 3.26 17.64
CA PRO A 24 0.57 3.84 16.30
C PRO A 24 -0.80 4.46 15.98
N GLY A 25 -0.80 5.52 15.18
CA GLY A 25 -2.04 6.16 14.78
C GLY A 25 -1.87 7.43 13.97
N THR A 26 -2.98 8.04 13.64
CA THR A 26 -3.08 9.36 13.03
C THR A 26 -3.67 10.36 14.00
N TYR A 27 -3.30 11.62 13.85
CA TYR A 27 -3.84 12.73 14.62
C TYR A 27 -4.18 13.90 13.72
N GLN A 28 -5.19 14.66 14.13
CA GLN A 28 -5.73 15.80 13.41
C GLN A 28 -5.78 16.99 14.35
N PHE A 29 -5.30 18.14 13.89
CA PHE A 29 -5.38 19.41 14.61
C PHE A 29 -6.46 20.28 14.00
N TYR A 30 -7.28 20.84 14.87
CA TYR A 30 -8.40 21.71 14.50
C TYR A 30 -8.15 23.14 14.97
N ASP A 31 -8.63 24.10 14.20
CA ASP A 31 -8.70 25.50 14.62
C ASP A 31 -9.97 25.81 15.44
N ASN A 32 -10.19 27.07 15.72
CA ASN A 32 -11.38 27.57 16.46
C ASN A 32 -12.70 27.37 15.72
N GLU A 33 -12.66 27.18 14.39
CA GLU A 33 -13.82 26.94 13.53
C GLU A 33 -14.09 25.44 13.33
N LYS A 34 -13.39 24.58 14.06
CA LYS A 34 -13.40 23.12 13.92
C LYS A 34 -12.93 22.63 12.53
N THR A 35 -12.17 23.45 11.83
CA THR A 35 -11.56 23.06 10.55
C THR A 35 -10.26 22.31 10.79
N ILE A 36 -10.05 21.20 10.06
CA ILE A 36 -8.79 20.45 10.11
C ILE A 36 -7.68 21.27 9.46
N ILE A 37 -6.73 21.72 10.26
CA ILE A 37 -5.59 22.53 9.80
C ILE A 37 -4.32 21.72 9.58
N TYR A 38 -4.22 20.56 10.19
CA TYR A 38 -3.09 19.64 10.05
C TYR A 38 -3.49 18.20 10.33
N VAL A 39 -2.92 17.28 9.57
CA VAL A 39 -3.01 15.82 9.78
C VAL A 39 -1.60 15.26 9.87
N GLY A 40 -1.36 14.32 10.77
CA GLY A 40 -0.07 13.64 10.87
C GLY A 40 -0.21 12.19 11.33
N LYS A 41 0.83 11.40 11.05
CA LYS A 41 0.99 10.03 11.56
C LYS A 41 1.96 9.97 12.73
N ALA A 42 1.83 8.94 13.54
CA ALA A 42 2.76 8.62 14.61
C ALA A 42 2.95 7.12 14.77
N LYS A 43 4.18 6.70 15.09
CA LYS A 43 4.47 5.37 15.64
C LYS A 43 4.05 5.27 17.11
N ASN A 44 4.06 6.39 17.81
CA ASN A 44 3.57 6.58 19.18
C ASN A 44 2.87 7.95 19.24
N LEU A 45 1.55 7.93 19.32
CA LEU A 45 0.70 9.13 19.31
C LEU A 45 1.08 10.11 20.41
N LYS A 46 1.14 9.63 21.66
CA LYS A 46 1.45 10.45 22.82
C LYS A 46 2.79 11.17 22.66
N ARG A 47 3.85 10.42 22.36
CA ARG A 47 5.21 10.99 22.19
C ARG A 47 5.26 12.00 21.03
N ARG A 48 4.62 11.67 19.90
CA ARG A 48 4.63 12.53 18.73
C ARG A 48 3.86 13.82 18.94
N VAL A 49 2.66 13.75 19.49
CA VAL A 49 1.82 14.94 19.70
C VAL A 49 2.39 15.80 20.82
N SER A 50 2.92 15.22 21.91
CA SER A 50 3.63 15.96 22.96
C SER A 50 4.76 16.81 22.41
N SER A 51 5.49 16.32 21.39
CA SER A 51 6.64 17.04 20.84
C SER A 51 6.31 18.41 20.21
N TYR A 52 5.05 18.66 19.84
CA TYR A 52 4.59 19.96 19.38
C TYR A 52 4.48 21.01 20.49
N PHE A 53 4.29 20.57 21.74
CA PHE A 53 4.05 21.42 22.90
C PHE A 53 5.27 21.59 23.81
N HIS A 54 6.44 21.07 23.42
CA HIS A 54 7.69 21.32 24.13
C HIS A 54 8.21 22.74 23.85
N LYS A 55 8.90 23.34 24.82
CA LYS A 55 9.38 24.74 24.76
C LYS A 55 10.41 25.00 23.68
N GLU A 56 11.13 23.97 23.21
CA GLU A 56 12.26 24.08 22.25
C GLU A 56 11.86 23.79 20.79
N VAL A 57 10.65 24.18 20.39
CA VAL A 57 10.29 24.03 18.97
C VAL A 57 10.92 25.16 18.16
N ASP A 58 12.08 24.92 17.56
CA ASP A 58 12.86 25.94 16.79
C ASP A 58 12.26 26.33 15.45
N ARG A 59 11.36 25.51 14.87
CA ARG A 59 10.80 25.80 13.54
C ARG A 59 9.64 26.79 13.62
N PHE A 60 9.81 27.97 13.04
CA PHE A 60 8.81 29.04 12.95
C PHE A 60 7.43 28.52 12.47
N LYS A 61 7.42 27.67 11.43
CA LYS A 61 6.17 27.06 10.90
C LYS A 61 5.42 26.23 11.95
N THR A 62 6.15 25.50 12.78
CA THR A 62 5.54 24.69 13.86
C THR A 62 4.99 25.58 14.97
N LYS A 63 5.67 26.67 15.34
CA LYS A 63 5.15 27.66 16.30
C LYS A 63 3.84 28.29 15.83
N VAL A 64 3.77 28.65 14.54
CA VAL A 64 2.54 29.18 13.93
C VAL A 64 1.41 28.14 13.93
N LEU A 65 1.70 26.89 13.58
CA LEU A 65 0.72 25.81 13.64
C LEU A 65 0.17 25.64 15.06
N VAL A 66 1.05 25.48 16.05
CA VAL A 66 0.68 25.27 17.46
C VAL A 66 -0.18 26.42 18.01
N SER A 67 0.12 27.67 17.61
CA SER A 67 -0.68 28.82 18.02
C SER A 67 -2.12 28.79 17.50
N LYS A 68 -2.42 28.00 16.47
CA LYS A 68 -3.74 27.87 15.83
C LYS A 68 -4.51 26.63 16.27
N ILE A 69 -3.88 25.69 16.98
CA ILE A 69 -4.56 24.47 17.46
C ILE A 69 -5.54 24.84 18.58
N HIS A 70 -6.80 24.46 18.43
CA HIS A 70 -7.85 24.58 19.42
C HIS A 70 -8.37 23.24 19.90
N ASP A 71 -8.26 22.20 19.07
CA ASP A 71 -8.66 20.84 19.42
C ASP A 71 -7.79 19.80 18.70
N ILE A 72 -7.78 18.57 19.24
CA ILE A 72 -7.00 17.45 18.73
C ILE A 72 -7.87 16.20 18.75
N SER A 73 -8.02 15.54 17.60
CA SER A 73 -8.53 14.17 17.52
C SER A 73 -7.44 13.21 17.09
N TYR A 74 -7.62 11.93 17.38
CA TYR A 74 -6.70 10.89 16.95
C TYR A 74 -7.43 9.57 16.69
N SER A 75 -6.83 8.74 15.85
CA SER A 75 -7.29 7.38 15.57
C SER A 75 -6.13 6.42 15.79
N VAL A 76 -6.34 5.40 16.61
CA VAL A 76 -5.36 4.34 16.87
C VAL A 76 -5.46 3.31 15.75
N VAL A 77 -4.32 2.81 15.30
CA VAL A 77 -4.23 1.73 14.32
C VAL A 77 -3.24 0.67 14.79
N LYS A 78 -3.23 -0.50 14.12
CA LYS A 78 -2.36 -1.60 14.53
C LYS A 78 -0.89 -1.35 14.13
N THR A 79 -0.65 -0.75 12.96
CA THR A 79 0.69 -0.58 12.41
C THR A 79 1.00 0.87 12.00
N GLU A 80 2.28 1.21 11.89
CA GLU A 80 2.71 2.52 11.35
C GLU A 80 2.33 2.67 9.87
N GLU A 81 2.28 1.56 9.13
CA GLU A 81 1.88 1.55 7.73
C GLU A 81 0.40 1.92 7.56
N ASP A 82 -0.47 1.40 8.43
CA ASP A 82 -1.89 1.80 8.44
C ASP A 82 -2.05 3.29 8.76
N ALA A 83 -1.28 3.78 9.75
CA ALA A 83 -1.27 5.21 10.07
C ALA A 83 -0.86 6.07 8.86
N LEU A 84 0.11 5.62 8.07
CA LEU A 84 0.58 6.31 6.88
C LEU A 84 -0.49 6.36 5.77
N LEU A 85 -1.23 5.26 5.57
CA LEU A 85 -2.31 5.19 4.59
C LEU A 85 -3.47 6.11 4.96
N ILE A 86 -3.87 6.10 6.22
CA ILE A 86 -4.95 6.96 6.74
C ILE A 86 -4.52 8.44 6.68
N GLU A 87 -3.30 8.79 7.09
CA GLU A 87 -2.76 10.15 6.96
C GLU A 87 -2.88 10.66 5.53
N ASN A 88 -2.44 9.85 4.54
CA ASN A 88 -2.53 10.22 3.13
C ASN A 88 -3.97 10.43 2.65
N GLN A 89 -4.90 9.56 3.07
CA GLN A 89 -6.31 9.68 2.74
C GLN A 89 -6.90 10.96 3.33
N LEU A 90 -6.67 11.22 4.61
CA LEU A 90 -7.17 12.42 5.30
C LEU A 90 -6.60 13.71 4.71
N ILE A 91 -5.29 13.75 4.37
CA ILE A 91 -4.68 14.92 3.73
C ILE A 91 -5.32 15.20 2.36
N LYS A 92 -5.64 14.17 1.58
CA LYS A 92 -6.31 14.34 0.27
C LYS A 92 -7.75 14.79 0.40
N GLN A 93 -8.46 14.24 1.36
CA GLN A 93 -9.86 14.56 1.62
C GLN A 93 -10.02 16.00 2.12
N TYR A 94 -9.24 16.39 3.12
CA TYR A 94 -9.41 17.68 3.81
C TYR A 94 -8.46 18.77 3.32
N LYS A 95 -7.39 18.42 2.60
CA LYS A 95 -6.37 19.37 2.09
C LYS A 95 -5.90 20.39 3.12
N PRO A 96 -5.47 19.95 4.33
CA PRO A 96 -5.25 20.83 5.47
C PRO A 96 -4.20 21.92 5.16
N LYS A 97 -4.40 23.12 5.68
CA LYS A 97 -3.58 24.30 5.35
C LYS A 97 -2.08 24.10 5.63
N TYR A 98 -1.74 23.47 6.74
CA TYR A 98 -0.35 23.33 7.21
C TYR A 98 0.34 22.05 6.76
N ASN A 99 -0.34 21.12 6.08
CA ASN A 99 0.35 20.02 5.40
C ASN A 99 0.99 20.54 4.11
N VAL A 100 2.29 20.33 3.94
CA VAL A 100 3.05 20.69 2.74
C VAL A 100 3.20 19.50 1.81
N LEU A 101 3.53 18.34 2.37
CA LEU A 101 3.67 17.09 1.64
C LEU A 101 2.31 16.42 1.41
N LEU A 102 2.23 15.55 0.41
CA LEU A 102 1.05 14.72 0.06
C LEU A 102 -0.16 15.51 -0.49
N LYS A 103 -0.04 16.83 -0.72
CA LYS A 103 -1.06 17.62 -1.41
C LYS A 103 -1.02 17.49 -2.94
N ASP A 104 0.07 16.95 -3.48
CA ASP A 104 0.37 16.88 -4.92
C ASP A 104 -0.45 15.82 -5.69
N GLY A 105 -1.46 15.24 -5.08
CA GLY A 105 -2.31 14.22 -5.70
C GLY A 105 -1.64 12.86 -5.93
N LYS A 106 -0.33 12.71 -5.68
CA LYS A 106 0.37 11.43 -5.81
C LYS A 106 -0.12 10.45 -4.76
N THR A 107 -0.74 9.38 -5.23
CA THR A 107 -1.16 8.26 -4.37
C THR A 107 0.00 7.28 -4.17
N TYR A 108 -0.07 6.50 -3.08
CA TYR A 108 0.73 5.29 -3.01
C TYR A 108 0.39 4.37 -4.18
N PRO A 109 1.39 3.69 -4.76
CA PRO A 109 1.13 2.80 -5.88
C PRO A 109 0.29 1.60 -5.45
N SER A 110 -0.51 1.13 -6.38
CA SER A 110 -1.29 -0.11 -6.28
C SER A 110 -0.89 -1.05 -7.41
N ILE A 111 -1.16 -2.34 -7.25
CA ILE A 111 -1.05 -3.33 -8.31
C ILE A 111 -2.42 -3.48 -8.96
N CYS A 112 -2.48 -3.34 -10.28
CA CYS A 112 -3.68 -3.54 -11.08
C CYS A 112 -3.63 -4.91 -11.77
N VAL A 113 -4.72 -5.67 -11.67
CA VAL A 113 -5.01 -6.83 -12.52
C VAL A 113 -6.14 -6.43 -13.45
N THR A 114 -5.88 -6.35 -14.75
CA THR A 114 -6.85 -5.83 -15.74
C THR A 114 -8.00 -6.80 -16.00
N ASN A 115 -9.12 -6.28 -16.55
CA ASN A 115 -10.29 -7.06 -16.95
C ASN A 115 -10.23 -7.47 -18.45
N GLU A 116 -9.02 -7.61 -19.01
CA GLU A 116 -8.83 -8.02 -20.39
C GLU A 116 -9.01 -9.54 -20.57
N TYR A 117 -9.21 -10.03 -21.80
CA TYR A 117 -9.33 -11.45 -22.11
C TYR A 117 -8.14 -12.25 -21.55
N PHE A 118 -6.90 -11.76 -21.72
CA PHE A 118 -5.73 -12.17 -20.98
C PHE A 118 -5.31 -11.04 -20.04
N PRO A 119 -5.65 -11.07 -18.74
CA PRO A 119 -5.33 -10.01 -17.80
C PRO A 119 -3.83 -9.71 -17.69
N ARG A 120 -3.50 -8.43 -17.53
CA ARG A 120 -2.13 -7.99 -17.20
C ARG A 120 -2.03 -7.65 -15.72
N ILE A 121 -0.84 -7.78 -15.16
CA ILE A 121 -0.54 -7.39 -13.78
C ILE A 121 0.59 -6.35 -13.81
N PHE A 122 0.32 -5.16 -13.28
CA PHE A 122 1.30 -4.07 -13.27
C PHE A 122 1.03 -3.05 -12.16
N LYS A 123 2.05 -2.26 -11.83
CA LYS A 123 1.92 -1.15 -10.88
C LYS A 123 1.23 0.05 -11.50
N THR A 124 0.40 0.75 -10.72
CA THR A 124 -0.20 2.01 -11.11
C THR A 124 -0.44 2.91 -9.91
N ARG A 125 -0.55 4.22 -10.14
CA ARG A 125 -1.01 5.19 -9.13
C ARG A 125 -2.41 5.73 -9.44
N THR A 126 -2.93 5.41 -10.61
CA THR A 126 -4.26 5.81 -11.03
C THR A 126 -5.22 4.63 -10.82
N ILE A 127 -6.26 4.83 -10.04
CA ILE A 127 -7.28 3.83 -9.77
C ILE A 127 -8.49 4.13 -10.66
N ASN A 128 -8.81 3.19 -11.56
CA ASN A 128 -10.01 3.21 -12.36
C ASN A 128 -10.66 1.82 -12.32
N LYS A 129 -11.69 1.68 -11.50
CA LYS A 129 -12.38 0.38 -11.25
C LYS A 129 -12.93 -0.28 -12.52
N ARG A 130 -13.18 0.47 -13.60
CA ARG A 130 -13.61 -0.09 -14.90
C ARG A 130 -12.50 -0.84 -15.61
N PHE A 131 -11.24 -0.50 -15.33
CA PHE A 131 -10.08 -1.05 -16.01
C PHE A 131 -9.61 -2.39 -15.42
N GLY A 132 -9.84 -2.61 -14.13
CA GLY A 132 -9.40 -3.82 -13.45
C GLY A 132 -9.64 -3.81 -11.95
N THR A 133 -9.13 -4.85 -11.30
CA THR A 133 -9.08 -4.97 -9.84
C THR A 133 -7.77 -4.42 -9.31
N PHE A 134 -7.83 -3.64 -8.25
CA PHE A 134 -6.67 -2.97 -7.65
C PHE A 134 -6.37 -3.58 -6.28
N TYR A 135 -5.08 -3.82 -6.01
CA TYR A 135 -4.56 -4.35 -4.75
C TYR A 135 -3.56 -3.35 -4.16
N GLY A 136 -3.61 -3.14 -2.86
CA GLY A 136 -2.86 -2.12 -2.14
C GLY A 136 -3.81 -1.03 -1.62
N PRO A 137 -3.38 0.20 -1.32
CA PRO A 137 -2.11 0.82 -1.71
C PRO A 137 -0.89 0.29 -0.93
N TYR A 138 0.26 0.28 -1.58
CA TYR A 138 1.52 -0.16 -0.98
C TYR A 138 2.30 1.03 -0.42
N SER A 139 2.46 1.07 0.89
CA SER A 139 3.28 2.09 1.58
C SER A 139 4.76 1.91 1.29
N HIS A 140 5.22 0.66 1.14
CA HIS A 140 6.60 0.31 0.88
C HIS A 140 6.79 -0.17 -0.57
N ILE A 141 7.43 0.66 -1.39
CA ILE A 141 7.60 0.41 -2.83
C ILE A 141 8.44 -0.85 -3.08
N GLY A 142 9.47 -1.11 -2.26
CA GLY A 142 10.31 -2.30 -2.36
C GLY A 142 9.52 -3.61 -2.21
N SER A 143 8.62 -3.68 -1.23
CA SER A 143 7.74 -4.85 -1.03
C SER A 143 6.81 -5.08 -2.23
N MET A 144 6.27 -4.00 -2.80
CA MET A 144 5.44 -4.09 -4.01
C MET A 144 6.21 -4.67 -5.21
N TYR A 145 7.45 -4.21 -5.43
CA TYR A 145 8.28 -4.74 -6.51
C TYR A 145 8.67 -6.19 -6.29
N ALA A 146 8.98 -6.58 -5.04
CA ALA A 146 9.28 -7.98 -4.71
C ALA A 146 8.11 -8.91 -5.05
N ILE A 147 6.87 -8.49 -4.71
CA ILE A 147 5.66 -9.25 -5.04
C ILE A 147 5.45 -9.34 -6.56
N LEU A 148 5.63 -8.24 -7.29
CA LEU A 148 5.51 -8.23 -8.75
C LEU A 148 6.56 -9.12 -9.42
N ASP A 149 7.80 -9.15 -8.90
CA ASP A 149 8.86 -10.03 -9.39
C ASP A 149 8.52 -11.51 -9.18
N ILE A 150 8.00 -11.84 -7.98
CA ILE A 150 7.54 -13.20 -7.68
C ILE A 150 6.40 -13.62 -8.62
N ILE A 151 5.38 -12.76 -8.77
CA ILE A 151 4.27 -13.02 -9.68
C ILE A 151 4.75 -13.21 -11.11
N LYS A 152 5.68 -12.37 -11.58
CA LYS A 152 6.26 -12.46 -12.92
C LYS A 152 7.01 -13.78 -13.12
N LYS A 153 7.79 -14.21 -12.14
CA LYS A 153 8.58 -15.44 -12.21
C LYS A 153 7.71 -16.70 -12.17
N VAL A 154 6.74 -16.74 -11.24
CA VAL A 154 5.94 -17.95 -10.99
C VAL A 154 4.81 -18.10 -12.00
N TYR A 155 4.05 -17.03 -12.25
CA TYR A 155 2.83 -17.08 -13.06
C TYR A 155 3.00 -16.56 -14.50
N LYS A 156 4.12 -15.87 -14.80
CA LYS A 156 4.49 -15.38 -16.14
C LYS A 156 3.37 -14.62 -16.87
N PRO A 157 2.69 -13.65 -16.21
CA PRO A 157 1.63 -12.90 -16.86
C PRO A 157 2.18 -12.07 -18.02
N ARG A 158 1.38 -11.87 -19.06
CA ARG A 158 1.79 -11.04 -20.19
C ARG A 158 2.03 -9.58 -19.76
N THR A 159 2.98 -8.92 -20.39
CA THR A 159 3.36 -7.52 -20.15
C THR A 159 2.97 -6.60 -21.32
N CYS A 160 2.71 -7.16 -22.51
CA CYS A 160 2.36 -6.42 -23.72
C CYS A 160 1.05 -5.62 -23.54
N ARG A 161 1.00 -4.40 -24.16
CA ARG A 161 -0.11 -3.46 -23.96
C ARG A 161 -1.20 -3.55 -25.05
N PHE A 162 -0.93 -4.22 -26.16
CA PHE A 162 -1.92 -4.37 -27.21
C PHE A 162 -3.05 -5.34 -26.78
N PRO A 163 -4.28 -5.12 -27.26
CA PRO A 163 -5.40 -6.02 -26.97
C PRO A 163 -5.16 -7.38 -27.63
N ILE A 164 -5.39 -8.44 -26.86
CA ILE A 164 -5.38 -9.81 -27.38
C ILE A 164 -6.81 -10.31 -27.34
N THR A 165 -7.35 -10.67 -28.50
CA THR A 165 -8.71 -11.20 -28.65
C THR A 165 -8.67 -12.63 -29.16
N LYS A 166 -9.73 -13.38 -28.92
CA LYS A 166 -9.86 -14.77 -29.41
C LYS A 166 -9.76 -14.83 -30.93
N GLU A 167 -10.46 -13.96 -31.62
CA GLU A 167 -10.47 -13.87 -33.08
C GLU A 167 -9.07 -13.53 -33.63
N GLY A 168 -8.34 -12.66 -32.95
CA GLY A 168 -6.98 -12.29 -33.36
C GLY A 168 -5.98 -13.45 -33.22
N ILE A 169 -6.18 -14.34 -32.24
CA ILE A 169 -5.38 -15.56 -32.08
C ILE A 169 -5.70 -16.54 -33.20
N GLU A 170 -6.98 -16.80 -33.46
CA GLU A 170 -7.46 -17.70 -34.52
C GLU A 170 -6.97 -17.26 -35.92
N GLN A 171 -6.91 -15.97 -36.16
CA GLN A 171 -6.40 -15.36 -37.40
C GLN A 171 -4.86 -15.32 -37.48
N GLY A 172 -4.14 -15.76 -36.44
CA GLY A 172 -2.66 -15.71 -36.41
C GLY A 172 -2.09 -14.29 -36.42
N LYS A 173 -2.84 -13.30 -35.90
CA LYS A 173 -2.48 -11.88 -35.93
C LYS A 173 -1.22 -11.55 -35.12
N TYR A 174 -0.91 -12.36 -34.11
CA TYR A 174 0.16 -12.08 -33.14
C TYR A 174 1.42 -12.91 -33.45
N LYS A 175 2.59 -12.36 -33.09
CA LYS A 175 3.89 -13.04 -33.26
C LYS A 175 4.56 -13.21 -31.89
N PRO A 176 5.45 -14.22 -31.75
CA PRO A 176 6.28 -14.35 -30.55
C PRO A 176 7.07 -13.07 -30.31
N CYS A 177 7.13 -12.64 -29.05
CA CYS A 177 7.85 -11.44 -28.65
C CYS A 177 9.06 -11.79 -27.76
N LEU A 178 9.91 -10.81 -27.48
CA LEU A 178 11.10 -10.99 -26.64
C LEU A 178 10.76 -11.59 -25.27
N GLU A 179 9.67 -11.17 -24.63
CA GLU A 179 9.25 -11.69 -23.30
C GLU A 179 8.97 -13.21 -23.34
N TYR A 180 8.48 -13.74 -24.46
CA TYR A 180 8.33 -15.18 -24.64
C TYR A 180 9.69 -15.88 -24.73
N HIS A 181 10.62 -15.36 -25.52
CA HIS A 181 11.96 -15.94 -25.68
C HIS A 181 12.78 -15.87 -24.37
N LEU A 182 12.53 -14.86 -23.54
CA LEU A 182 13.11 -14.73 -22.21
C LEU A 182 12.38 -15.56 -21.13
N HIS A 183 11.40 -16.39 -21.50
CA HIS A 183 10.57 -17.19 -20.61
C HIS A 183 9.82 -16.39 -19.53
N ASN A 184 9.60 -15.09 -19.74
CA ASN A 184 8.84 -14.21 -18.85
C ASN A 184 7.33 -14.23 -19.11
N CYS A 185 6.88 -14.83 -20.23
CA CYS A 185 5.48 -14.92 -20.64
C CYS A 185 5.23 -16.27 -21.31
N GLY A 186 4.08 -16.91 -21.01
CA GLY A 186 3.66 -18.18 -21.63
C GLY A 186 3.18 -18.07 -23.08
N ALA A 187 3.17 -16.86 -23.67
CA ALA A 187 2.69 -16.55 -25.02
C ALA A 187 1.25 -17.00 -25.32
N PRO A 188 0.26 -16.59 -24.50
CA PRO A 188 -1.14 -16.90 -24.79
C PRO A 188 -1.63 -16.30 -26.10
N CYS A 189 -0.98 -15.22 -26.59
CA CYS A 189 -1.32 -14.56 -27.84
C CYS A 189 -1.10 -15.40 -29.10
N ILE A 190 -0.30 -16.47 -29.00
CA ILE A 190 -0.03 -17.42 -30.11
C ILE A 190 -0.40 -18.86 -29.70
N ASN A 191 -1.29 -18.99 -28.73
CA ASN A 191 -1.82 -20.26 -28.23
C ASN A 191 -0.77 -21.27 -27.70
N LYS A 192 0.40 -20.77 -27.22
CA LYS A 192 1.42 -21.61 -26.55
C LYS A 192 1.06 -21.90 -25.09
N GLN A 193 0.23 -21.07 -24.49
CA GLN A 193 -0.43 -21.29 -23.21
C GLN A 193 -1.94 -21.23 -23.46
N SER A 194 -2.69 -22.22 -22.95
CA SER A 194 -4.15 -22.26 -23.08
C SER A 194 -4.80 -21.07 -22.33
N TYR A 195 -6.04 -20.78 -22.68
CA TYR A 195 -6.82 -19.75 -21.96
C TYR A 195 -7.05 -20.17 -20.50
N GLU A 196 -7.38 -21.44 -20.31
CA GLU A 196 -7.66 -22.03 -18.99
C GLU A 196 -6.43 -21.95 -18.08
N ASP A 197 -5.27 -22.42 -18.57
CA ASP A 197 -4.01 -22.36 -17.80
C ASP A 197 -3.62 -20.93 -17.45
N TYR A 198 -3.86 -19.99 -18.37
CA TYR A 198 -3.57 -18.57 -18.11
C TYR A 198 -4.50 -18.01 -17.05
N GLN A 199 -5.81 -18.28 -17.11
CA GLN A 199 -6.77 -17.81 -16.12
C GLN A 199 -6.50 -18.40 -14.73
N ASP A 200 -6.12 -19.67 -14.65
CA ASP A 200 -5.73 -20.31 -13.40
C ASP A 200 -4.47 -19.65 -12.79
N ALA A 201 -3.46 -19.37 -13.62
CA ALA A 201 -2.28 -18.63 -13.18
C ALA A 201 -2.63 -17.23 -12.64
N ILE A 202 -3.53 -16.50 -13.32
CA ILE A 202 -4.02 -15.18 -12.87
C ILE A 202 -4.83 -15.30 -11.57
N LYS A 203 -5.65 -16.33 -11.42
CA LYS A 203 -6.41 -16.60 -10.19
C LYS A 203 -5.48 -16.82 -9.00
N GLN A 204 -4.46 -17.64 -9.17
CA GLN A 204 -3.44 -17.88 -8.13
C GLN A 204 -2.65 -16.59 -7.81
N ALA A 205 -2.26 -15.81 -8.83
CA ALA A 205 -1.61 -14.52 -8.63
C ALA A 205 -2.49 -13.54 -7.85
N ARG A 206 -3.82 -13.55 -8.07
CA ARG A 206 -4.78 -12.76 -7.27
C ARG A 206 -4.81 -13.19 -5.81
N GLU A 207 -4.72 -14.49 -5.51
CA GLU A 207 -4.65 -14.97 -4.15
C GLU A 207 -3.37 -14.49 -3.43
N VAL A 208 -2.22 -14.52 -4.10
CA VAL A 208 -0.98 -13.92 -3.58
C VAL A 208 -1.17 -12.43 -3.26
N LEU A 209 -1.82 -11.68 -4.15
CA LEU A 209 -2.09 -10.26 -3.95
C LEU A 209 -3.07 -9.98 -2.80
N LYS A 210 -3.91 -10.95 -2.43
CA LYS A 210 -4.78 -10.91 -1.23
C LYS A 210 -4.05 -11.32 0.07
N GLY A 211 -2.79 -11.75 -0.02
CA GLY A 211 -2.00 -12.22 1.13
C GLY A 211 -1.99 -13.75 1.32
N ASN A 212 -2.67 -14.52 0.47
CA ASN A 212 -2.66 -15.97 0.51
C ASN A 212 -1.38 -16.51 -0.15
N THR A 213 -0.28 -16.55 0.60
CA THR A 213 1.07 -16.80 0.05
C THR A 213 1.58 -18.23 0.29
N ARG A 214 0.84 -19.06 1.05
CA ARG A 214 1.31 -20.37 1.52
C ARG A 214 1.80 -21.30 0.42
N ASP A 215 1.06 -21.41 -0.67
CA ASP A 215 1.40 -22.35 -1.75
C ASP A 215 2.67 -21.89 -2.48
N VAL A 216 2.80 -20.58 -2.70
CA VAL A 216 4.01 -20.01 -3.33
C VAL A 216 5.22 -20.12 -2.40
N GLN A 217 5.04 -19.90 -1.10
CA GLN A 217 6.11 -20.10 -0.13
C GLN A 217 6.61 -21.55 -0.11
N LYS A 218 5.70 -22.54 -0.18
CA LYS A 218 6.06 -23.94 -0.29
C LYS A 218 6.86 -24.24 -1.55
N LEU A 219 6.42 -23.71 -2.69
CA LEU A 219 7.11 -23.86 -3.98
C LEU A 219 8.51 -23.25 -3.95
N LEU A 220 8.64 -22.01 -3.45
CA LEU A 220 9.93 -21.33 -3.34
C LEU A 220 10.90 -22.07 -2.40
N LYS A 221 10.38 -22.67 -1.32
CA LYS A 221 11.18 -23.50 -0.41
C LYS A 221 11.71 -24.75 -1.11
N GLN A 222 10.88 -25.45 -1.86
CA GLN A 222 11.29 -26.63 -2.65
C GLN A 222 12.32 -26.27 -3.74
N GLU A 223 12.12 -25.15 -4.46
CA GLU A 223 13.10 -24.66 -5.43
C GLU A 223 14.44 -24.30 -4.76
N MET A 224 14.40 -23.65 -3.59
CA MET A 224 15.59 -23.29 -2.82
C MET A 224 16.38 -24.53 -2.42
N GLU A 225 15.71 -25.56 -1.90
CA GLU A 225 16.35 -26.84 -1.50
C GLU A 225 16.98 -27.53 -2.69
N LYS A 226 16.25 -27.62 -3.82
CA LYS A 226 16.76 -28.19 -5.06
C LYS A 226 18.00 -27.45 -5.60
N TYR A 227 17.97 -26.12 -5.65
CA TYR A 227 19.14 -25.34 -6.10
C TYR A 227 20.35 -25.48 -5.18
N ALA A 228 20.11 -25.63 -3.87
CA ALA A 228 21.19 -25.88 -2.90
C ALA A 228 21.83 -27.27 -3.10
N GLU A 229 21.02 -28.31 -3.39
CA GLU A 229 21.54 -29.64 -3.73
C GLU A 229 22.35 -29.66 -5.04
N GLU A 230 21.92 -28.83 -6.01
CA GLU A 230 22.64 -28.65 -7.27
C GLU A 230 23.87 -27.71 -7.15
N LEU A 231 24.24 -27.27 -5.94
CA LEU A 231 25.32 -26.30 -5.65
C LEU A 231 25.16 -24.94 -6.33
N ARG A 232 23.94 -24.57 -6.69
CA ARG A 232 23.56 -23.30 -7.33
C ARG A 232 23.14 -22.29 -6.27
N PHE A 233 24.09 -21.84 -5.49
CA PHE A 233 23.85 -21.03 -4.30
C PHE A 233 23.27 -19.63 -4.59
N GLU A 234 23.58 -19.02 -5.73
CA GLU A 234 23.00 -17.73 -6.13
C GLU A 234 21.51 -17.82 -6.37
N GLU A 235 21.05 -18.89 -7.07
CA GLU A 235 19.63 -19.13 -7.32
C GLU A 235 18.90 -19.53 -6.03
N ALA A 236 19.55 -20.33 -5.17
CA ALA A 236 18.99 -20.67 -3.87
C ALA A 236 18.79 -19.44 -2.99
N GLU A 237 19.75 -18.51 -2.93
CA GLU A 237 19.64 -17.26 -2.17
C GLU A 237 18.52 -16.36 -2.75
N LEU A 238 18.38 -16.31 -4.07
CA LEU A 238 17.29 -15.55 -4.70
C LEU A 238 15.91 -16.12 -4.33
N CYS A 239 15.75 -17.45 -4.28
CA CYS A 239 14.52 -18.09 -3.81
C CYS A 239 14.25 -17.76 -2.33
N LYS A 240 15.28 -17.76 -1.49
CA LYS A 240 15.19 -17.38 -0.08
C LYS A 240 14.74 -15.93 0.10
N GLN A 241 15.33 -14.98 -0.64
CA GLN A 241 14.92 -13.57 -0.57
C GLN A 241 13.45 -13.38 -0.98
N ARG A 242 12.99 -14.11 -2.00
CA ARG A 242 11.57 -14.10 -2.42
C ARG A 242 10.67 -14.71 -1.34
N TYR A 243 11.06 -15.80 -0.73
CA TYR A 243 10.33 -16.41 0.38
C TYR A 243 10.17 -15.43 1.54
N LEU A 244 11.25 -14.80 1.99
CA LEU A 244 11.23 -13.80 3.06
C LEU A 244 10.39 -12.57 2.71
N ALA A 245 10.41 -12.14 1.44
CA ALA A 245 9.57 -11.03 0.99
C ALA A 245 8.07 -11.36 1.06
N LEU A 246 7.67 -12.60 0.72
CA LEU A 246 6.29 -13.07 0.86
C LEU A 246 5.87 -13.23 2.31
N ASP A 247 6.75 -13.71 3.17
CA ASP A 247 6.49 -13.88 4.61
C ASP A 247 6.23 -12.51 5.26
N ASN A 248 7.09 -11.54 5.00
CA ASN A 248 6.90 -10.17 5.44
C ASN A 248 5.62 -9.53 4.87
N PHE A 249 5.24 -9.87 3.64
CA PHE A 249 4.02 -9.37 3.04
C PHE A 249 2.77 -9.97 3.70
N ALA A 250 2.74 -11.29 3.91
CA ALA A 250 1.64 -11.98 4.56
C ALA A 250 1.42 -11.48 6.00
N ALA A 251 2.51 -11.27 6.76
CA ALA A 251 2.45 -10.77 8.13
C ALA A 251 1.91 -9.33 8.23
N LYS A 252 2.08 -8.52 7.17
CA LYS A 252 1.62 -7.12 7.12
C LYS A 252 0.25 -6.95 6.47
N SER A 253 -0.31 -8.00 5.88
CA SER A 253 -1.50 -7.94 5.04
C SER A 253 -2.83 -7.98 5.80
N GLU A 254 -2.92 -7.37 6.99
CA GLU A 254 -4.23 -7.03 7.59
C GLU A 254 -4.79 -5.77 6.93
N ILE A 255 -5.26 -5.83 5.67
CA ILE A 255 -5.19 -4.67 4.81
C ILE A 255 -6.55 -4.17 4.38
N VAL A 256 -6.52 -2.86 4.21
CA VAL A 256 -7.48 -2.02 3.51
C VAL A 256 -8.07 -2.75 2.30
N SER A 257 -9.28 -3.23 2.43
CA SER A 257 -10.06 -3.77 1.32
C SER A 257 -10.58 -2.61 0.46
N HIS A 258 -10.19 -2.57 -0.81
CA HIS A 258 -10.79 -1.64 -1.77
C HIS A 258 -12.24 -1.97 -2.15
N THR A 259 -12.76 -3.09 -1.67
CA THR A 259 -14.14 -3.55 -1.92
C THR A 259 -15.11 -3.08 -0.85
N ILE A 260 -14.61 -2.59 0.29
CA ILE A 260 -15.44 -2.06 1.36
C ILE A 260 -15.61 -0.56 1.12
N THR A 261 -16.81 -0.17 0.71
CA THR A 261 -17.27 1.22 0.60
C THR A 261 -18.39 1.41 1.60
N ASP A 262 -18.44 2.59 2.24
CA ASP A 262 -19.49 2.98 3.19
C ASP A 262 -19.60 2.06 4.43
N VAL A 263 -18.53 2.00 5.20
CA VAL A 263 -18.48 1.24 6.47
C VAL A 263 -18.31 2.22 7.64
N ASP A 264 -19.22 2.15 8.58
CA ASP A 264 -19.05 2.77 9.88
C ASP A 264 -18.20 1.85 10.77
N VAL A 265 -17.09 2.37 11.28
CA VAL A 265 -16.22 1.64 12.19
C VAL A 265 -16.51 2.09 13.62
N PHE A 266 -17.15 1.24 14.40
CA PHE A 266 -17.36 1.45 15.83
C PHE A 266 -16.22 0.78 16.61
N THR A 267 -15.53 1.55 17.45
CA THR A 267 -14.55 1.03 18.41
C THR A 267 -15.12 1.22 19.80
N ILE A 268 -15.32 0.14 20.53
CA ILE A 268 -15.59 0.18 21.98
C ILE A 268 -14.22 0.11 22.66
N VAL A 269 -13.88 1.17 23.42
CA VAL A 269 -12.67 1.26 24.24
C VAL A 269 -13.02 0.93 25.67
#